data_b02fd2d1fa87c8aa96582a3c95dd2347
#
_entry.id   b02fd2d1fa87c8aa96582a3c95dd2347
#
_cell.length_a   1.000
_cell.length_b   1.000
_cell.length_c   1.000
_cell.angle_alpha   90.00
_cell.angle_beta   90.00
_cell.angle_gamma   90.00
#
_symmetry.space_group_name_H-M   'P 1'
#
loop_
_entity.id
_entity.type
_entity.pdbx_description
1 polymer ?
#
loop_
_entity_poly.entity_id
_entity_poly.type
_entity_poly.pdbx_seq_one_letter_code
_entity_poly.pdbx_strand_id
1 'polypeptide(L)'
;MTDFNRRKALLLTLSAPFAVQATGAQPQEHQHKMPSGGNVHWTGNEQIAMLMYPGMTVLDLIGPQSMFGALMGAKVHLVAKTLDPVTSDGGVTITPTATLESCPRDLTVLFTPGGTDGTLAAARDRETLAFMADRGARAKYVTSVCSGSLILGAAGLLKGYKATSHWSVRHVLSGFGAIPTEARVVRDRNRVTGAGVTAGLDFGLTMIAELRDRTYAECCQLMSEYDPDPPFNAGSLKAAPADVRAPMIEMLADFVKKSEALAAATKI
;
A
#
# COMPACT_ATOMS: atom_id res chain seq x y z
N MET A 1 -28.74 72.61 -7.56
CA MET A 1 -28.23 71.83 -8.69
C MET A 1 -26.87 71.29 -8.29
N THR A 2 -26.78 70.10 -7.73
CA THR A 2 -25.53 69.39 -7.53
C THR A 2 -25.85 67.90 -7.65
N ASP A 3 -25.28 67.34 -8.66
CA ASP A 3 -25.45 65.96 -9.12
C ASP A 3 -24.81 64.99 -8.11
N PHE A 4 -25.63 64.17 -7.45
CA PHE A 4 -25.16 63.19 -6.46
C PHE A 4 -24.79 61.91 -7.19
N ASN A 5 -23.53 61.72 -7.41
CA ASN A 5 -22.94 60.65 -8.18
C ASN A 5 -23.17 59.27 -7.51
N ARG A 6 -24.16 58.50 -8.00
CA ARG A 6 -24.57 57.14 -7.55
C ARG A 6 -23.52 56.04 -7.76
N ARG A 7 -22.33 56.37 -8.25
CA ARG A 7 -21.24 55.41 -8.54
C ARG A 7 -20.26 55.20 -7.41
N LYS A 8 -20.38 55.91 -6.28
CA LYS A 8 -19.43 55.75 -5.13
C LYS A 8 -20.01 54.94 -3.93
N ALA A 9 -21.26 54.48 -3.99
CA ALA A 9 -21.88 53.77 -2.89
C ALA A 9 -21.89 52.23 -3.02
N LEU A 10 -21.18 51.67 -4.05
CA LEU A 10 -21.20 50.21 -4.31
C LEU A 10 -19.85 49.48 -4.12
N LEU A 11 -18.93 50.07 -3.38
CA LEU A 11 -17.57 49.51 -3.21
C LEU A 11 -17.14 49.28 -1.75
N LEU A 12 -18.10 49.23 -0.83
CA LEU A 12 -17.76 49.06 0.61
C LEU A 12 -18.49 47.95 1.37
N THR A 13 -19.02 46.94 0.66
CA THR A 13 -19.58 45.77 1.35
C THR A 13 -19.29 44.48 0.58
N LEU A 14 -18.05 44.00 0.59
CA LEU A 14 -17.72 42.62 0.23
C LEU A 14 -16.24 42.31 0.55
N SER A 15 -15.91 42.33 1.84
CA SER A 15 -14.70 41.67 2.32
C SER A 15 -14.97 41.09 3.73
N ALA A 16 -15.93 40.18 3.81
CA ALA A 16 -15.91 39.19 4.88
C ALA A 16 -15.10 37.99 4.36
N PRO A 17 -14.01 37.58 5.02
CA PRO A 17 -13.37 36.34 4.68
C PRO A 17 -14.33 35.20 5.04
N PHE A 18 -14.87 34.52 4.03
CA PHE A 18 -15.46 33.21 4.24
C PHE A 18 -14.32 32.28 4.68
N ALA A 19 -14.15 32.14 5.99
CA ALA A 19 -13.41 31.04 6.56
C ALA A 19 -14.26 29.79 6.27
N VAL A 20 -13.94 29.08 5.19
CA VAL A 20 -14.39 27.71 4.99
C VAL A 20 -13.71 26.91 6.07
N GLN A 21 -14.38 26.72 7.21
CA GLN A 21 -14.00 25.69 8.15
C GLN A 21 -14.21 24.35 7.40
N ALA A 22 -13.12 23.77 6.93
CA ALA A 22 -13.11 22.36 6.56
C ALA A 22 -13.44 21.58 7.84
N THR A 23 -14.72 21.29 8.02
CA THR A 23 -15.13 20.28 9.00
C THR A 23 -14.61 18.96 8.45
N GLY A 24 -13.44 18.55 8.95
CA GLY A 24 -12.93 17.22 8.71
C GLY A 24 -14.01 16.24 9.16
N ALA A 25 -14.55 15.48 8.20
CA ALA A 25 -15.47 14.39 8.53
C ALA A 25 -14.70 13.44 9.47
N GLN A 26 -15.08 13.41 10.72
CA GLN A 26 -14.57 12.40 11.63
C GLN A 26 -15.02 11.03 11.12
N PRO A 27 -14.16 10.01 11.14
CA PRO A 27 -14.57 8.67 10.81
C PRO A 27 -15.76 8.30 11.70
N GLN A 28 -16.91 8.01 11.09
CA GLN A 28 -18.04 7.47 11.84
C GLN A 28 -17.62 6.08 12.32
N GLU A 29 -17.51 5.91 13.64
CA GLU A 29 -17.45 4.57 14.23
C GLU A 29 -18.81 3.90 13.97
N HIS A 30 -18.84 3.04 12.97
CA HIS A 30 -19.98 2.15 12.76
C HIS A 30 -20.02 1.15 13.91
N GLN A 31 -20.86 1.40 14.90
CA GLN A 31 -21.14 0.45 15.97
C GLN A 31 -21.98 -0.71 15.41
N HIS A 32 -21.30 -1.69 14.82
CA HIS A 32 -21.96 -2.94 14.47
C HIS A 32 -22.22 -3.76 15.76
N LYS A 33 -23.46 -4.21 15.93
CA LYS A 33 -23.78 -5.16 17.02
C LYS A 33 -23.00 -6.46 16.74
N MET A 34 -22.08 -6.77 17.65
CA MET A 34 -21.26 -7.99 17.52
C MET A 34 -22.11 -9.24 17.56
N PRO A 35 -21.88 -10.23 16.68
CA PRO A 35 -22.57 -11.50 16.75
C PRO A 35 -22.32 -12.18 18.09
N SER A 36 -23.40 -12.61 18.76
CA SER A 36 -23.32 -13.38 20.01
C SER A 36 -23.21 -14.86 19.68
N GLY A 37 -22.02 -15.33 19.32
CA GLY A 37 -21.79 -16.76 19.09
C GLY A 37 -20.50 -17.04 18.33
N GLY A 38 -19.74 -18.05 18.76
CA GLY A 38 -18.50 -18.51 18.16
C GLY A 38 -17.23 -18.02 18.87
N ASN A 39 -16.12 -18.76 18.68
CA ASN A 39 -14.81 -18.46 19.27
C ASN A 39 -14.03 -17.46 18.37
N VAL A 40 -14.69 -16.43 17.82
CA VAL A 40 -14.03 -15.45 16.93
C VAL A 40 -13.47 -14.30 17.76
N HIS A 41 -12.16 -14.06 17.66
CA HIS A 41 -11.51 -12.88 18.23
C HIS A 41 -11.80 -11.65 17.38
N TRP A 42 -12.90 -10.92 17.69
CA TRP A 42 -13.36 -9.79 16.91
C TRP A 42 -12.49 -8.55 17.02
N THR A 43 -11.90 -8.30 18.19
CA THR A 43 -11.15 -7.07 18.45
C THR A 43 -9.67 -7.33 18.71
N GLY A 44 -8.82 -6.39 18.31
CA GLY A 44 -7.38 -6.41 18.59
C GLY A 44 -6.83 -5.00 18.78
N ASN A 45 -5.52 -4.85 18.73
CA ASN A 45 -4.83 -3.59 18.95
C ASN A 45 -3.64 -3.38 18.00
N GLU A 46 -3.69 -4.00 16.83
CA GLU A 46 -2.61 -3.97 15.85
C GLU A 46 -2.27 -2.53 15.45
N GLN A 47 -0.97 -2.26 15.36
CA GLN A 47 -0.43 -1.05 14.74
C GLN A 47 0.08 -1.43 13.36
N ILE A 48 -0.55 -0.92 12.32
CA ILE A 48 -0.26 -1.26 10.91
C ILE A 48 0.22 0.00 10.22
N ALA A 49 1.46 0.03 9.78
CA ALA A 49 2.01 1.12 8.98
C ALA A 49 2.06 0.74 7.50
N MET A 50 1.45 1.55 6.67
CA MET A 50 1.42 1.40 5.21
C MET A 50 2.15 2.57 4.57
N LEU A 51 3.33 2.30 4.00
CA LEU A 51 4.15 3.30 3.34
C LEU A 51 3.42 3.87 2.12
N MET A 52 3.49 5.18 1.96
CA MET A 52 3.02 5.92 0.78
C MET A 52 4.15 6.74 0.18
N TYR A 53 4.20 6.78 -1.13
CA TYR A 53 5.17 7.59 -1.88
C TYR A 53 4.59 7.99 -3.25
N PRO A 54 5.01 9.11 -3.84
CA PRO A 54 4.54 9.55 -5.15
C PRO A 54 4.77 8.49 -6.24
N GLY A 55 3.79 8.28 -7.10
CA GLY A 55 3.85 7.30 -8.17
C GLY A 55 3.74 5.83 -7.72
N MET A 56 3.25 5.56 -6.50
CA MET A 56 2.82 4.22 -6.10
C MET A 56 1.57 3.81 -6.89
N THR A 57 1.38 2.52 -7.14
CA THR A 57 0.13 1.99 -7.72
C THR A 57 -0.96 2.01 -6.66
N VAL A 58 -2.03 2.76 -6.91
CA VAL A 58 -3.07 3.01 -5.91
C VAL A 58 -3.72 1.74 -5.37
N LEU A 59 -4.00 0.76 -6.23
CA LEU A 59 -4.66 -0.47 -5.81
C LEU A 59 -3.76 -1.37 -4.95
N ASP A 60 -2.43 -1.26 -5.10
CA ASP A 60 -1.46 -1.94 -4.24
C ASP A 60 -1.55 -1.46 -2.77
N LEU A 61 -1.95 -0.20 -2.58
CA LEU A 61 -2.18 0.38 -1.25
C LEU A 61 -3.61 0.12 -0.76
N ILE A 62 -4.62 0.51 -1.57
CA ILE A 62 -6.03 0.53 -1.13
C ILE A 62 -6.59 -0.88 -0.98
N GLY A 63 -6.17 -1.83 -1.83
CA GLY A 63 -6.61 -3.23 -1.71
C GLY A 63 -6.28 -3.83 -0.34
N PRO A 64 -5.00 -3.88 0.07
CA PRO A 64 -4.64 -4.29 1.43
C PRO A 64 -5.22 -3.41 2.53
N GLN A 65 -5.31 -2.08 2.31
CA GLN A 65 -5.87 -1.15 3.30
C GLN A 65 -7.33 -1.46 3.59
N SER A 66 -8.14 -1.79 2.58
CA SER A 66 -9.54 -2.17 2.77
C SER A 66 -9.68 -3.43 3.64
N MET A 67 -8.78 -4.40 3.48
CA MET A 67 -8.74 -5.61 4.30
C MET A 67 -8.27 -5.32 5.73
N PHE A 68 -7.21 -4.53 5.90
CA PHE A 68 -6.74 -4.12 7.24
C PHE A 68 -7.75 -3.22 7.97
N GLY A 69 -8.51 -2.40 7.24
CA GLY A 69 -9.60 -1.59 7.79
C GLY A 69 -10.76 -2.41 8.36
N ALA A 70 -10.90 -3.68 7.94
CA ALA A 70 -11.87 -4.61 8.50
C ALA A 70 -11.43 -5.21 9.85
N LEU A 71 -10.17 -5.05 10.27
CA LEU A 71 -9.69 -5.54 11.57
C LEU A 71 -10.16 -4.63 12.70
N MET A 72 -11.17 -5.03 13.41
CA MET A 72 -11.72 -4.27 14.54
C MET A 72 -10.66 -4.02 15.62
N GLY A 73 -10.51 -2.75 16.04
CA GLY A 73 -9.54 -2.31 17.02
C GLY A 73 -8.12 -2.08 16.51
N ALA A 74 -7.82 -2.50 15.27
CA ALA A 74 -6.54 -2.18 14.63
C ALA A 74 -6.47 -0.70 14.25
N LYS A 75 -5.25 -0.15 14.26
CA LYS A 75 -4.96 1.20 13.77
C LYS A 75 -4.10 1.12 12.52
N VAL A 76 -4.65 1.61 11.40
CA VAL A 76 -3.94 1.69 10.14
C VAL A 76 -3.39 3.11 9.97
N HIS A 77 -2.07 3.22 9.84
CA HIS A 77 -1.35 4.47 9.59
C HIS A 77 -0.93 4.51 8.13
N LEU A 78 -1.45 5.48 7.37
CA LEU A 78 -0.98 5.79 6.03
C LEU A 78 0.23 6.73 6.18
N VAL A 79 1.43 6.22 5.91
CA VAL A 79 2.69 6.85 6.31
C VAL A 79 3.43 7.40 5.11
N ALA A 80 3.74 8.70 5.12
CA ALA A 80 4.56 9.36 4.10
C ALA A 80 5.64 10.24 4.75
N LYS A 81 6.49 10.89 3.96
CA LYS A 81 7.52 11.81 4.48
C LYS A 81 6.91 13.03 5.17
N THR A 82 5.83 13.56 4.61
CA THR A 82 5.05 14.68 5.13
C THR A 82 3.58 14.31 5.18
N LEU A 83 2.73 15.18 5.73
CA LEU A 83 1.28 15.03 5.69
C LEU A 83 0.65 15.60 4.40
N ASP A 84 1.46 16.08 3.47
CA ASP A 84 0.96 16.54 2.17
C ASP A 84 0.36 15.37 1.38
N PRO A 85 -0.68 15.62 0.59
CA PRO A 85 -1.32 14.59 -0.23
C PRO A 85 -0.33 13.93 -1.20
N VAL A 86 -0.37 12.60 -1.28
CA VAL A 86 0.48 11.78 -2.15
C VAL A 86 -0.33 11.34 -3.36
N THR A 87 0.18 11.60 -4.57
CA THR A 87 -0.47 11.22 -5.83
C THR A 87 0.12 9.92 -6.37
N SER A 88 -0.75 8.97 -6.70
CA SER A 88 -0.41 7.68 -7.31
C SER A 88 -0.03 7.81 -8.78
N ASP A 89 0.46 6.72 -9.39
CA ASP A 89 0.74 6.59 -10.82
C ASP A 89 -0.49 6.83 -11.71
N GLY A 90 -1.67 6.45 -11.23
CA GLY A 90 -2.97 6.68 -11.90
C GLY A 90 -3.64 8.02 -11.59
N GLY A 91 -2.96 8.95 -10.88
CA GLY A 91 -3.47 10.29 -10.58
C GLY A 91 -4.42 10.36 -9.37
N VAL A 92 -4.65 9.28 -8.64
CA VAL A 92 -5.42 9.30 -7.39
C VAL A 92 -4.57 9.89 -6.27
N THR A 93 -5.12 10.88 -5.58
CA THR A 93 -4.44 11.56 -4.47
C THR A 93 -5.01 11.12 -3.13
N ILE A 94 -4.12 10.76 -2.19
CA ILE A 94 -4.47 10.26 -0.86
C ILE A 94 -3.70 11.07 0.19
N THR A 95 -4.38 11.48 1.26
CA THR A 95 -3.77 12.20 2.38
C THR A 95 -3.19 11.20 3.40
N PRO A 96 -1.90 11.30 3.76
CA PRO A 96 -1.29 10.51 4.81
C PRO A 96 -1.92 10.80 6.18
N THR A 97 -1.88 9.83 7.09
CA THR A 97 -2.34 9.99 8.48
C THR A 97 -1.18 10.08 9.47
N ALA A 98 0.04 9.80 9.03
CA ALA A 98 1.27 9.91 9.81
C ALA A 98 2.47 10.24 8.92
N THR A 99 3.50 10.84 9.50
CA THR A 99 4.81 10.99 8.87
C THR A 99 5.72 9.80 9.22
N LEU A 100 6.87 9.67 8.53
CA LEU A 100 7.89 8.68 8.89
C LEU A 100 8.35 8.85 10.36
N GLU A 101 8.42 10.09 10.85
CA GLU A 101 8.81 10.42 12.21
C GLU A 101 7.72 10.07 13.23
N SER A 102 6.46 10.49 12.98
CA SER A 102 5.34 10.31 13.90
C SER A 102 4.75 8.89 13.90
N CYS A 103 5.10 8.05 12.92
CA CYS A 103 4.67 6.67 12.84
C CYS A 103 5.16 5.87 14.06
N PRO A 104 4.31 5.06 14.71
CA PRO A 104 4.70 4.22 15.84
C PRO A 104 5.95 3.39 15.55
N ARG A 105 6.79 3.21 16.57
CA ARG A 105 8.03 2.44 16.43
C ARG A 105 7.77 0.93 16.40
N ASP A 106 6.87 0.47 17.24
CA ASP A 106 6.56 -0.95 17.38
C ASP A 106 5.28 -1.26 16.59
N LEU A 107 5.48 -1.97 15.48
CA LEU A 107 4.43 -2.28 14.53
C LEU A 107 4.06 -3.76 14.56
N THR A 108 2.77 -4.04 14.43
CA THR A 108 2.31 -5.39 14.10
C THR A 108 2.59 -5.69 12.64
N VAL A 109 2.32 -4.75 11.74
CA VAL A 109 2.57 -4.91 10.31
C VAL A 109 3.26 -3.66 9.77
N LEU A 110 4.37 -3.85 9.06
CA LEU A 110 4.98 -2.87 8.18
C LEU A 110 4.69 -3.28 6.74
N PHE A 111 4.07 -2.40 5.97
CA PHE A 111 3.65 -2.67 4.60
C PHE A 111 4.17 -1.63 3.61
N THR A 112 4.52 -2.07 2.39
CA THR A 112 4.83 -1.20 1.27
C THR A 112 4.13 -1.65 -0.01
N PRO A 113 3.43 -0.75 -0.72
CA PRO A 113 2.87 -0.99 -2.05
C PRO A 113 3.97 -0.99 -3.10
N GLY A 114 3.63 -1.38 -4.33
CA GLY A 114 4.48 -1.21 -5.50
C GLY A 114 4.10 -0.01 -6.37
N GLY A 115 4.60 -0.02 -7.57
CA GLY A 115 4.50 0.96 -8.64
C GLY A 115 5.62 0.72 -9.63
N THR A 116 5.92 1.65 -10.49
CA THR A 116 7.05 1.57 -11.43
C THR A 116 8.18 2.52 -11.00
N ASP A 117 8.31 3.68 -11.65
CA ASP A 117 9.35 4.66 -11.32
C ASP A 117 9.23 5.20 -9.89
N GLY A 118 8.02 5.30 -9.33
CA GLY A 118 7.80 5.67 -7.93
C GLY A 118 8.43 4.67 -6.97
N THR A 119 8.28 3.36 -7.21
CA THR A 119 8.95 2.32 -6.42
C THR A 119 10.48 2.42 -6.50
N LEU A 120 11.02 2.66 -7.70
CA LEU A 120 12.47 2.82 -7.88
C LEU A 120 13.01 4.06 -7.18
N ALA A 121 12.24 5.16 -7.19
CA ALA A 121 12.58 6.38 -6.45
C ALA A 121 12.59 6.13 -4.94
N ALA A 122 11.54 5.50 -4.40
CA ALA A 122 11.43 5.14 -2.99
C ALA A 122 12.53 4.16 -2.56
N ALA A 123 12.88 3.19 -3.40
CA ALA A 123 13.94 2.20 -3.14
C ALA A 123 15.38 2.77 -3.23
N ARG A 124 15.54 4.03 -3.68
CA ARG A 124 16.81 4.78 -3.65
C ARG A 124 16.83 5.88 -2.61
N ASP A 125 15.68 6.19 -2.05
CA ASP A 125 15.54 7.26 -1.07
C ASP A 125 16.02 6.82 0.31
N ARG A 126 17.07 7.49 0.81
CA ARG A 126 17.75 7.12 2.07
C ARG A 126 16.83 7.21 3.29
N GLU A 127 15.96 8.19 3.34
CA GLU A 127 15.05 8.39 4.46
C GLU A 127 13.99 7.29 4.51
N THR A 128 13.40 6.98 3.35
CA THR A 128 12.46 5.85 3.20
C THR A 128 13.11 4.52 3.58
N LEU A 129 14.33 4.25 3.09
CA LEU A 129 15.05 3.01 3.40
C LEU A 129 15.42 2.91 4.89
N ALA A 130 15.85 4.01 5.50
CA ALA A 130 16.15 4.06 6.93
C ALA A 130 14.90 3.78 7.78
N PHE A 131 13.77 4.39 7.43
CA PHE A 131 12.48 4.11 8.06
C PHE A 131 12.09 2.63 7.92
N MET A 132 12.14 2.08 6.71
CA MET A 132 11.79 0.69 6.46
C MET A 132 12.69 -0.27 7.24
N ALA A 133 14.00 -0.02 7.28
CA ALA A 133 14.94 -0.84 8.02
C ALA A 133 14.70 -0.77 9.54
N ASP A 134 14.53 0.43 10.11
CA ASP A 134 14.28 0.62 11.55
C ASP A 134 12.96 -0.04 11.99
N ARG A 135 11.87 0.22 11.27
CA ARG A 135 10.57 -0.37 11.61
C ARG A 135 10.53 -1.86 11.32
N GLY A 136 11.14 -2.30 10.20
CA GLY A 136 11.20 -3.70 9.79
C GLY A 136 12.01 -4.59 10.73
N ALA A 137 12.98 -4.04 11.43
CA ALA A 137 13.75 -4.78 12.44
C ALA A 137 12.91 -5.21 13.66
N ARG A 138 11.78 -4.50 13.92
CA ARG A 138 10.94 -4.71 15.09
C ARG A 138 9.52 -5.15 14.77
N ALA A 139 9.05 -4.92 13.56
CA ALA A 139 7.70 -5.30 13.14
C ALA A 139 7.48 -6.82 13.28
N LYS A 140 6.33 -7.20 13.80
CA LYS A 140 5.93 -8.61 13.86
C LYS A 140 5.86 -9.21 12.45
N TYR A 141 5.35 -8.46 11.47
CA TYR A 141 5.33 -8.82 10.06
C TYR A 141 5.88 -7.68 9.20
N VAL A 142 6.75 -8.03 8.24
CA VAL A 142 7.25 -7.12 7.19
C VAL A 142 6.69 -7.59 5.86
N THR A 143 5.98 -6.69 5.16
CA THR A 143 5.09 -7.11 4.09
C THR A 143 5.13 -6.16 2.90
N SER A 144 4.80 -6.67 1.72
CA SER A 144 4.68 -5.89 0.50
C SER A 144 3.71 -6.50 -0.49
N VAL A 145 3.27 -5.71 -1.45
CA VAL A 145 2.55 -6.17 -2.64
C VAL A 145 3.27 -5.64 -3.88
N CYS A 146 3.15 -6.38 -4.99
CA CYS A 146 3.69 -6.00 -6.30
C CYS A 146 5.21 -5.74 -6.24
N SER A 147 5.70 -4.69 -6.90
CA SER A 147 7.10 -4.27 -6.87
C SER A 147 7.56 -3.64 -5.55
N GLY A 148 6.68 -3.47 -4.55
CA GLY A 148 7.03 -3.02 -3.21
C GLY A 148 8.10 -3.89 -2.53
N SER A 149 8.20 -5.16 -2.92
CA SER A 149 9.29 -6.05 -2.49
C SER A 149 10.69 -5.57 -2.88
N LEU A 150 10.83 -4.71 -3.92
CA LEU A 150 12.11 -4.08 -4.26
C LEU A 150 12.55 -3.09 -3.16
N ILE A 151 11.61 -2.36 -2.56
CA ILE A 151 11.89 -1.46 -1.42
C ILE A 151 12.34 -2.27 -0.21
N LEU A 152 11.64 -3.39 0.08
CA LEU A 152 12.06 -4.29 1.16
C LEU A 152 13.45 -4.88 0.89
N GLY A 153 13.74 -5.26 -0.36
CA GLY A 153 15.05 -5.74 -0.78
C GLY A 153 16.13 -4.70 -0.58
N ALA A 154 15.92 -3.47 -1.05
CA ALA A 154 16.85 -2.35 -0.91
C ALA A 154 17.09 -1.95 0.55
N ALA A 155 16.10 -2.13 1.43
CA ALA A 155 16.23 -1.94 2.88
C ALA A 155 16.89 -3.14 3.60
N GLY A 156 17.33 -4.19 2.89
CA GLY A 156 17.98 -5.38 3.46
C GLY A 156 17.02 -6.34 4.18
N LEU A 157 15.71 -6.16 4.04
CA LEU A 157 14.70 -6.90 4.82
C LEU A 157 14.31 -8.26 4.22
N LEU A 158 14.79 -8.60 3.02
CA LEU A 158 14.46 -9.86 2.32
C LEU A 158 15.63 -10.86 2.23
N LYS A 159 16.83 -10.53 2.70
CA LYS A 159 17.99 -11.42 2.62
C LYS A 159 17.72 -12.76 3.29
N GLY A 160 17.84 -13.86 2.54
CA GLY A 160 17.59 -15.23 3.00
C GLY A 160 16.12 -15.59 3.23
N TYR A 161 15.18 -14.78 2.71
CA TYR A 161 13.76 -15.08 2.75
C TYR A 161 13.21 -15.44 1.36
N LYS A 162 12.25 -16.36 1.32
CA LYS A 162 11.40 -16.56 0.15
C LYS A 162 10.48 -15.36 0.02
N ALA A 163 10.36 -14.81 -1.20
CA ALA A 163 9.51 -13.66 -1.49
C ALA A 163 8.98 -13.70 -2.93
N THR A 164 7.81 -13.13 -3.13
CA THR A 164 7.25 -12.86 -4.46
C THR A 164 7.24 -11.35 -4.73
N SER A 165 6.97 -11.02 -5.98
CA SER A 165 6.86 -9.67 -6.51
C SER A 165 5.93 -9.67 -7.71
N HIS A 166 5.71 -8.50 -8.31
CA HIS A 166 5.16 -8.42 -9.66
C HIS A 166 5.96 -9.31 -10.61
N TRP A 167 5.29 -10.03 -11.51
CA TRP A 167 5.92 -11.03 -12.38
C TRP A 167 7.15 -10.48 -13.14
N SER A 168 7.11 -9.21 -13.55
CA SER A 168 8.18 -8.59 -14.33
C SER A 168 9.51 -8.44 -13.59
N VAL A 169 9.48 -8.27 -12.26
CA VAL A 169 10.67 -7.99 -11.43
C VAL A 169 10.90 -9.01 -10.31
N ARG A 170 10.11 -10.11 -10.27
CA ARG A 170 10.28 -11.15 -9.24
C ARG A 170 11.70 -11.74 -9.25
N HIS A 171 12.28 -11.98 -10.41
CA HIS A 171 13.64 -12.51 -10.54
C HIS A 171 14.72 -11.58 -9.96
N VAL A 172 14.47 -10.27 -9.97
CA VAL A 172 15.40 -9.25 -9.44
C VAL A 172 15.61 -9.39 -7.94
N LEU A 173 14.67 -10.01 -7.22
CA LEU A 173 14.76 -10.21 -5.77
C LEU A 173 16.01 -11.02 -5.37
N SER A 174 16.53 -11.89 -6.26
CA SER A 174 17.79 -12.61 -6.04
C SER A 174 18.99 -11.68 -5.84
N GLY A 175 19.00 -10.53 -6.52
CA GLY A 175 20.05 -9.52 -6.36
C GLY A 175 20.04 -8.83 -4.98
N PHE A 176 18.94 -8.92 -4.24
CA PHE A 176 18.83 -8.51 -2.84
C PHE A 176 19.00 -9.68 -1.85
N GLY A 177 19.52 -10.82 -2.30
CA GLY A 177 19.72 -12.00 -1.47
C GLY A 177 18.45 -12.73 -1.04
N ALA A 178 17.29 -12.40 -1.61
CA ALA A 178 16.06 -13.14 -1.41
C ALA A 178 15.97 -14.38 -2.31
N ILE A 179 15.03 -15.27 -2.04
CA ILE A 179 14.70 -16.46 -2.82
C ILE A 179 13.41 -16.19 -3.60
N PRO A 180 13.48 -15.79 -4.91
CA PRO A 180 12.30 -15.49 -5.69
C PRO A 180 11.38 -16.70 -5.78
N THR A 181 10.11 -16.52 -5.42
CA THR A 181 9.15 -17.61 -5.36
C THR A 181 7.90 -17.26 -6.15
N GLU A 182 7.50 -18.15 -7.06
CA GLU A 182 6.32 -17.96 -7.89
C GLU A 182 5.06 -18.42 -7.15
N ALA A 183 4.38 -17.48 -6.52
CA ALA A 183 3.08 -17.68 -5.90
C ALA A 183 2.36 -16.33 -5.81
N ARG A 184 1.04 -16.38 -5.67
CA ARG A 184 0.20 -15.18 -5.52
C ARG A 184 0.46 -14.48 -4.19
N VAL A 185 0.65 -15.25 -3.11
CA VAL A 185 1.13 -14.79 -1.81
C VAL A 185 2.22 -15.73 -1.32
N VAL A 186 3.33 -15.21 -0.86
CA VAL A 186 4.43 -15.97 -0.25
C VAL A 186 4.57 -15.55 1.19
N ARG A 187 4.51 -16.54 2.09
CA ARG A 187 4.86 -16.38 3.50
C ARG A 187 6.14 -17.17 3.80
N ASP A 188 7.12 -16.48 4.35
CA ASP A 188 8.31 -17.10 4.92
C ASP A 188 8.61 -16.46 6.27
N ARG A 189 8.39 -17.22 7.34
CA ARG A 189 8.52 -16.73 8.73
C ARG A 189 7.63 -15.47 8.91
N ASN A 190 8.22 -14.31 9.16
CA ASN A 190 7.52 -13.05 9.33
C ASN A 190 7.59 -12.12 8.08
N ARG A 191 7.97 -12.66 6.93
CA ARG A 191 7.86 -11.96 5.64
C ARG A 191 6.63 -12.48 4.90
N VAL A 192 5.74 -11.58 4.52
CA VAL A 192 4.56 -11.93 3.71
C VAL A 192 4.51 -10.98 2.53
N THR A 193 4.65 -11.53 1.33
CA THR A 193 4.70 -10.74 0.08
C THR A 193 3.61 -11.19 -0.87
N GLY A 194 2.87 -10.25 -1.45
CA GLY A 194 1.90 -10.44 -2.51
C GLY A 194 2.52 -10.21 -3.89
N ALA A 195 2.03 -10.93 -4.89
CA ALA A 195 2.43 -10.75 -6.29
C ALA A 195 1.88 -9.44 -6.89
N GLY A 196 1.50 -9.42 -8.15
CA GLY A 196 0.99 -8.20 -8.82
C GLY A 196 -0.32 -7.70 -8.23
N VAL A 197 -0.58 -6.49 -8.51
CA VAL A 197 -1.64 -5.55 -8.06
C VAL A 197 -2.82 -6.19 -7.29
N THR A 198 -3.64 -7.01 -7.98
CA THR A 198 -4.85 -7.62 -7.40
C THR A 198 -4.55 -8.71 -6.36
N ALA A 199 -3.31 -9.23 -6.30
CA ALA A 199 -2.88 -10.13 -5.23
C ALA A 199 -2.88 -9.43 -3.86
N GLY A 200 -3.02 -8.11 -3.82
CA GLY A 200 -3.18 -7.32 -2.61
C GLY A 200 -4.40 -7.70 -1.78
N LEU A 201 -5.49 -8.13 -2.43
CA LEU A 201 -6.70 -8.60 -1.73
C LEU A 201 -6.46 -9.97 -1.08
N ASP A 202 -5.87 -10.93 -1.82
CA ASP A 202 -5.52 -12.26 -1.29
C ASP A 202 -4.47 -12.15 -0.16
N PHE A 203 -3.50 -11.24 -0.35
CA PHE A 203 -2.51 -10.90 0.69
C PHE A 203 -3.21 -10.35 1.94
N GLY A 204 -4.15 -9.41 1.79
CA GLY A 204 -4.90 -8.83 2.89
C GLY A 204 -5.68 -9.88 3.68
N LEU A 205 -6.42 -10.76 3.00
CA LEU A 205 -7.13 -11.89 3.63
C LEU A 205 -6.16 -12.86 4.33
N THR A 206 -5.01 -13.15 3.72
CA THR A 206 -3.97 -13.97 4.34
C THR A 206 -3.48 -13.31 5.64
N MET A 207 -3.24 -12.00 5.63
CA MET A 207 -2.82 -11.26 6.82
C MET A 207 -3.90 -11.22 7.90
N ILE A 208 -5.17 -11.08 7.53
CA ILE A 208 -6.29 -11.15 8.49
C ILE A 208 -6.29 -12.52 9.19
N ALA A 209 -6.16 -13.60 8.43
CA ALA A 209 -6.10 -14.95 9.00
C ALA A 209 -4.92 -15.13 9.97
N GLU A 210 -3.76 -14.50 9.69
CA GLU A 210 -2.59 -14.50 10.57
C GLU A 210 -2.76 -13.67 11.84
N LEU A 211 -3.49 -12.56 11.74
CA LEU A 211 -3.68 -11.60 12.85
C LEU A 211 -4.87 -11.97 13.74
N ARG A 212 -5.82 -12.71 13.22
CA ARG A 212 -7.01 -13.22 13.91
C ARG A 212 -7.08 -14.73 13.78
N ASP A 213 -7.92 -15.20 12.88
CA ASP A 213 -8.10 -16.59 12.51
C ASP A 213 -8.76 -16.72 11.12
N ARG A 214 -8.90 -17.95 10.66
CA ARG A 214 -9.50 -18.25 9.37
C ARG A 214 -10.96 -17.79 9.29
N THR A 215 -11.74 -17.99 10.34
CA THR A 215 -13.17 -17.64 10.35
C THR A 215 -13.36 -16.14 10.20
N TYR A 216 -12.53 -15.33 10.89
CA TYR A 216 -12.55 -13.87 10.73
C TYR A 216 -12.22 -13.46 9.29
N ALA A 217 -11.20 -14.08 8.68
CA ALA A 217 -10.82 -13.79 7.30
C ALA A 217 -11.95 -14.16 6.32
N GLU A 218 -12.61 -15.31 6.51
CA GLU A 218 -13.76 -15.72 5.70
C GLU A 218 -14.96 -14.79 5.88
N CYS A 219 -15.19 -14.24 7.09
CA CYS A 219 -16.19 -13.20 7.30
C CYS A 219 -15.86 -11.91 6.53
N CYS A 220 -14.58 -11.49 6.53
CA CYS A 220 -14.15 -10.32 5.77
C CYS A 220 -14.27 -10.56 4.26
N GLN A 221 -13.94 -11.75 3.77
CA GLN A 221 -14.09 -12.14 2.37
C GLN A 221 -15.56 -12.07 1.94
N LEU A 222 -16.46 -12.65 2.75
CA LEU A 222 -17.90 -12.61 2.47
C LEU A 222 -18.46 -11.20 2.51
N MET A 223 -18.05 -10.39 3.49
CA MET A 223 -18.50 -8.99 3.61
C MET A 223 -18.08 -8.14 2.40
N SER A 224 -16.90 -8.39 1.84
CA SER A 224 -16.41 -7.69 0.65
C SER A 224 -16.88 -8.33 -0.67
N GLU A 225 -17.64 -9.43 -0.58
CA GLU A 225 -18.10 -10.19 -1.77
C GLU A 225 -16.93 -10.54 -2.72
N TYR A 226 -15.74 -10.82 -2.12
CA TYR A 226 -14.56 -11.14 -2.90
C TYR A 226 -14.61 -12.58 -3.40
N ASP A 227 -15.27 -12.74 -4.54
CA ASP A 227 -15.45 -13.98 -5.30
C ASP A 227 -15.05 -13.75 -6.77
N PRO A 228 -13.74 -13.66 -7.09
CA PRO A 228 -13.27 -13.19 -8.38
C PRO A 228 -13.58 -14.15 -9.52
N ASP A 229 -14.27 -13.65 -10.54
CA ASP A 229 -14.55 -14.32 -11.82
C ASP A 229 -14.11 -13.40 -12.99
N PRO A 230 -12.79 -13.35 -13.30
CA PRO A 230 -12.27 -12.46 -14.32
C PRO A 230 -12.78 -12.88 -15.72
N PRO A 231 -13.20 -11.92 -16.58
CA PRO A 231 -13.76 -12.21 -17.90
C PRO A 231 -12.74 -12.77 -18.89
N PHE A 232 -11.45 -12.72 -18.57
CA PHE A 232 -10.35 -13.22 -19.42
C PHE A 232 -9.37 -14.06 -18.61
N ASN A 233 -8.78 -15.07 -19.24
CA ASN A 233 -7.74 -15.91 -18.63
C ASN A 233 -6.33 -15.49 -19.08
N ALA A 234 -5.95 -14.23 -18.82
CA ALA A 234 -4.65 -13.66 -19.17
C ALA A 234 -3.91 -13.05 -17.99
N GLY A 235 -4.36 -13.33 -16.75
CA GLY A 235 -3.86 -12.71 -15.52
C GLY A 235 -2.49 -13.22 -15.03
N SER A 236 -1.80 -14.08 -15.77
CA SER A 236 -0.44 -14.53 -15.44
C SER A 236 0.38 -14.77 -16.70
N LEU A 237 1.72 -14.72 -16.61
CA LEU A 237 2.59 -15.04 -17.73
C LEU A 237 2.35 -16.45 -18.30
N LYS A 238 1.96 -17.39 -17.45
CA LYS A 238 1.66 -18.77 -17.87
C LYS A 238 0.36 -18.85 -18.65
N ALA A 239 -0.68 -18.13 -18.24
CA ALA A 239 -2.00 -18.19 -18.86
C ALA A 239 -2.15 -17.23 -20.06
N ALA A 240 -1.45 -16.09 -20.05
CA ALA A 240 -1.59 -15.07 -21.09
C ALA A 240 -1.12 -15.58 -22.47
N PRO A 241 -1.87 -15.33 -23.56
CA PRO A 241 -1.45 -15.59 -24.92
C PRO A 241 -0.16 -14.85 -25.31
N ALA A 242 0.55 -15.32 -26.35
CA ALA A 242 1.84 -14.76 -26.78
C ALA A 242 1.72 -13.30 -27.24
N ASP A 243 0.66 -12.98 -27.96
CA ASP A 243 0.32 -11.64 -28.45
C ASP A 243 -0.05 -10.63 -27.35
N VAL A 244 -0.41 -11.14 -26.16
CA VAL A 244 -0.58 -10.34 -24.95
C VAL A 244 0.73 -10.21 -24.16
N ARG A 245 1.49 -11.30 -24.06
CA ARG A 245 2.75 -11.31 -23.29
C ARG A 245 3.84 -10.43 -23.91
N ALA A 246 4.02 -10.53 -25.23
CA ALA A 246 5.14 -9.87 -25.92
C ALA A 246 5.11 -8.33 -25.72
N PRO A 247 4.02 -7.60 -26.00
CA PRO A 247 3.98 -6.16 -25.81
C PRO A 247 4.11 -5.76 -24.32
N MET A 248 3.61 -6.59 -23.38
CA MET A 248 3.74 -6.28 -21.95
C MET A 248 5.18 -6.45 -21.46
N ILE A 249 5.92 -7.44 -21.97
CA ILE A 249 7.36 -7.61 -21.67
C ILE A 249 8.14 -6.41 -22.23
N GLU A 250 7.87 -6.01 -23.46
CA GLU A 250 8.53 -4.86 -24.10
C GLU A 250 8.24 -3.56 -23.33
N MET A 251 7.00 -3.29 -23.00
CA MET A 251 6.60 -2.09 -22.26
C MET A 251 7.29 -1.98 -20.89
N LEU A 252 7.53 -3.10 -20.21
CA LEU A 252 8.15 -3.12 -18.88
C LEU A 252 9.67 -3.28 -18.91
N ALA A 253 10.29 -3.40 -20.10
CA ALA A 253 11.72 -3.70 -20.24
C ALA A 253 12.63 -2.65 -19.55
N ASP A 254 12.32 -1.36 -19.67
CA ASP A 254 13.08 -0.29 -19.02
C ASP A 254 12.96 -0.35 -17.48
N PHE A 255 11.76 -0.60 -16.97
CA PHE A 255 11.54 -0.78 -15.53
C PHE A 255 12.30 -1.99 -14.98
N VAL A 256 12.32 -3.11 -15.71
CA VAL A 256 13.09 -4.30 -15.33
C VAL A 256 14.58 -3.98 -15.29
N LYS A 257 15.13 -3.38 -16.34
CA LYS A 257 16.55 -2.98 -16.41
C LYS A 257 16.95 -2.03 -15.26
N LYS A 258 16.13 -1.03 -14.94
CA LYS A 258 16.35 -0.11 -13.82
C LYS A 258 16.29 -0.82 -12.47
N SER A 259 15.44 -1.84 -12.34
CA SER A 259 15.30 -2.65 -11.12
C SER A 259 16.52 -3.56 -10.92
N GLU A 260 17.04 -4.17 -11.98
CA GLU A 260 18.27 -4.96 -11.96
C GLU A 260 19.48 -4.08 -11.57
N ALA A 261 19.58 -2.89 -12.14
CA ALA A 261 20.64 -1.93 -11.78
C ALA A 261 20.53 -1.49 -10.32
N LEU A 262 19.32 -1.30 -9.79
CA LEU A 262 19.09 -1.01 -8.37
C LEU A 262 19.62 -2.16 -7.50
N ALA A 263 19.28 -3.40 -7.81
CA ALA A 263 19.72 -4.56 -7.05
C ALA A 263 21.25 -4.72 -7.08
N ALA A 264 21.86 -4.53 -8.25
CA ALA A 264 23.33 -4.60 -8.42
C ALA A 264 24.09 -3.50 -7.63
N ALA A 265 23.46 -2.32 -7.46
CA ALA A 265 24.05 -1.21 -6.70
C ALA A 265 23.81 -1.32 -5.18
N THR A 266 22.91 -2.19 -4.74
CA THR A 266 22.58 -2.36 -3.32
C THR A 266 23.62 -3.27 -2.67
N LYS A 267 24.38 -2.73 -1.71
CA LYS A 267 25.32 -3.51 -0.88
C LYS A 267 24.54 -4.15 0.27
N ILE A 268 24.37 -5.48 0.26
CA ILE A 268 23.66 -6.25 1.29
C ILE A 268 24.63 -7.04 2.16
#